data_cf501ba3a89a99c5031f276873585b40
#
_entry.id   cf501ba3a89a99c5031f276873585b40
#
_cell.length_a   1.000
_cell.length_b   1.000
_cell.length_c   1.000
_cell.angle_alpha   90.00
_cell.angle_beta   90.00
_cell.angle_gamma   90.00
#
_symmetry.space_group_name_H-M   'P 1'
#
loop_
_entity.id
_entity.type
_entity.pdbx_description
1 polymer ?
#
loop_
_entity_poly.entity_id
_entity_poly.type
_entity_poly.pdbx_seq_one_letter_code
_entity_poly.pdbx_strand_id
1 'polypeptide(L)'
;AEKGIEVVEQSVTSASEITQALSNLLPKVDALYIPTDNLVVSNMPAVVERANAAKKIVIATDEGSVATGALYTKGIDFYDLGKEAGKLAIQILKDGKKPSELKYVTLKPTNLVFNKKSLEAIGLTIPESLKAQVKFIDQK
;
A
#
# COMPACT_ATOMS: atom_id res chain seq x y z
N ALA A 1 10.95 17.53 -9.36
CA ALA A 1 11.10 16.50 -8.31
C ALA A 1 12.49 15.90 -8.37
N GLU A 2 13.16 15.69 -7.24
CA GLU A 2 14.57 15.22 -7.15
C GLU A 2 14.84 13.87 -7.86
N LYS A 3 13.79 13.08 -8.10
CA LYS A 3 13.88 11.74 -8.71
C LYS A 3 13.34 11.65 -10.13
N GLY A 4 12.98 12.78 -10.75
CA GLY A 4 12.40 12.80 -12.09
C GLY A 4 10.98 12.21 -12.18
N ILE A 5 10.29 12.07 -11.04
CA ILE A 5 8.91 11.56 -10.97
C ILE A 5 7.96 12.76 -11.02
N GLU A 6 7.05 12.75 -11.98
CA GLU A 6 5.91 13.66 -12.03
C GLU A 6 4.72 13.04 -11.28
N VAL A 7 4.05 13.82 -10.44
CA VAL A 7 2.89 13.38 -9.67
C VAL A 7 1.64 14.01 -10.25
N VAL A 8 0.69 13.17 -10.65
CA VAL A 8 -0.64 13.58 -11.10
C VAL A 8 -1.65 13.14 -10.05
N GLU A 9 -2.30 14.09 -9.40
CA GLU A 9 -3.25 13.81 -8.33
C GLU A 9 -4.70 13.77 -8.84
N GLN A 10 -5.47 12.84 -8.30
CA GLN A 10 -6.90 12.73 -8.56
C GLN A 10 -7.62 12.37 -7.25
N SER A 11 -8.44 13.28 -6.75
CA SER A 11 -9.29 13.06 -5.59
C SER A 11 -10.61 12.40 -5.97
N VAL A 12 -11.13 11.57 -5.07
CA VAL A 12 -12.46 10.94 -5.15
C VAL A 12 -13.16 11.09 -3.80
N THR A 13 -14.46 11.32 -3.84
CA THR A 13 -15.30 11.50 -2.63
C THR A 13 -16.35 10.39 -2.49
N SER A 14 -16.54 9.60 -3.53
CA SER A 14 -17.46 8.45 -3.54
C SER A 14 -16.92 7.29 -4.38
N ALA A 15 -17.39 6.07 -4.08
CA ALA A 15 -17.01 4.88 -4.84
C ALA A 15 -17.37 4.96 -6.32
N SER A 16 -18.46 5.63 -6.66
CA SER A 16 -18.91 5.82 -8.06
C SER A 16 -17.94 6.66 -8.89
N GLU A 17 -17.18 7.55 -8.26
CA GLU A 17 -16.20 8.39 -8.94
C GLU A 17 -14.90 7.66 -9.29
N ILE A 18 -14.57 6.56 -8.60
CA ILE A 18 -13.32 5.81 -8.78
C ILE A 18 -13.16 5.39 -10.25
N THR A 19 -14.21 4.88 -10.86
CA THR A 19 -14.19 4.46 -12.27
C THR A 19 -13.80 5.58 -13.22
N GLN A 20 -14.39 6.76 -13.04
CA GLN A 20 -14.10 7.93 -13.87
C GLN A 20 -12.69 8.48 -13.59
N ALA A 21 -12.30 8.52 -12.31
CA ALA A 21 -10.96 8.92 -11.88
C ALA A 21 -9.87 8.06 -12.53
N LEU A 22 -10.05 6.74 -12.53
CA LEU A 22 -9.13 5.81 -13.18
C LEU A 22 -9.08 6.00 -14.70
N SER A 23 -10.23 6.23 -15.33
CA SER A 23 -10.28 6.50 -16.78
C SER A 23 -9.50 7.77 -17.16
N ASN A 24 -9.48 8.76 -16.27
CA ASN A 24 -8.76 10.01 -16.48
C ASN A 24 -7.24 9.88 -16.17
N LEU A 25 -6.87 9.05 -15.18
CA LEU A 25 -5.49 8.91 -14.72
C LEU A 25 -4.68 7.91 -15.55
N LEU A 26 -5.22 6.72 -15.80
CA LEU A 26 -4.46 5.61 -16.39
C LEU A 26 -3.75 5.94 -17.70
N PRO A 27 -4.31 6.78 -18.61
CA PRO A 27 -3.61 7.19 -19.82
C PRO A 27 -2.42 8.14 -19.59
N LYS A 28 -2.33 8.76 -18.42
CA LYS A 28 -1.36 9.84 -18.11
C LYS A 28 -0.23 9.40 -17.20
N VAL A 29 -0.33 8.22 -16.58
CA VAL A 29 0.62 7.77 -15.57
C VAL A 29 1.19 6.39 -15.89
N ASP A 30 2.36 6.08 -15.34
CA ASP A 30 2.99 4.78 -15.46
C ASP A 30 2.64 3.87 -14.28
N ALA A 31 2.31 4.46 -13.14
CA ALA A 31 1.93 3.76 -11.92
C ALA A 31 0.88 4.54 -11.14
N LEU A 32 0.06 3.82 -10.38
CA LEU A 32 -0.84 4.38 -9.37
C LEU A 32 -0.23 4.17 -7.99
N TYR A 33 -0.22 5.20 -7.16
CA TYR A 33 0.09 5.12 -5.75
C TYR A 33 -1.20 5.33 -4.95
N ILE A 34 -1.56 4.34 -4.16
CA ILE A 34 -2.78 4.37 -3.35
C ILE A 34 -2.36 4.56 -1.89
N PRO A 35 -2.58 5.75 -1.31
CA PRO A 35 -2.37 5.99 0.11
C PRO A 35 -3.40 5.21 0.94
N THR A 36 -3.21 5.16 2.26
CA THR A 36 -4.18 4.55 3.17
C THR A 36 -5.44 5.41 3.24
N ASP A 37 -6.42 5.07 2.41
CA ASP A 37 -7.73 5.69 2.34
C ASP A 37 -8.82 4.62 2.30
N ASN A 38 -9.76 4.66 3.24
CA ASN A 38 -10.77 3.61 3.40
C ASN A 38 -11.67 3.46 2.17
N LEU A 39 -12.01 4.58 1.50
CA LEU A 39 -12.85 4.55 0.32
C LEU A 39 -12.17 3.81 -0.84
N VAL A 40 -10.93 4.17 -1.15
CA VAL A 40 -10.18 3.58 -2.26
C VAL A 40 -9.77 2.15 -1.93
N VAL A 41 -9.27 1.88 -0.71
CA VAL A 41 -8.86 0.54 -0.27
C VAL A 41 -10.04 -0.45 -0.29
N SER A 42 -11.24 -0.04 0.10
CA SER A 42 -12.45 -0.88 0.02
C SER A 42 -12.85 -1.21 -1.43
N ASN A 43 -12.41 -0.41 -2.40
CA ASN A 43 -12.65 -0.61 -3.82
C ASN A 43 -11.41 -1.11 -4.58
N MET A 44 -10.38 -1.58 -3.87
CA MET A 44 -9.12 -2.01 -4.46
C MET A 44 -9.27 -3.04 -5.60
N PRO A 45 -10.17 -4.04 -5.53
CA PRO A 45 -10.35 -4.97 -6.65
C PRO A 45 -10.67 -4.28 -7.97
N ALA A 46 -11.57 -3.29 -7.97
CA ALA A 46 -11.92 -2.53 -9.18
C ALA A 46 -10.77 -1.66 -9.68
N VAL A 47 -9.99 -1.07 -8.78
CA VAL A 47 -8.78 -0.31 -9.12
C VAL A 47 -7.77 -1.22 -9.81
N VAL A 48 -7.49 -2.38 -9.22
CA VAL A 48 -6.51 -3.37 -9.73
C VAL A 48 -6.94 -3.94 -11.09
N GLU A 49 -8.20 -4.31 -11.25
CA GLU A 49 -8.71 -4.82 -12.52
C GLU A 49 -8.43 -3.85 -13.68
N ARG A 50 -8.77 -2.59 -13.49
CA ARG A 50 -8.57 -1.54 -14.50
C ARG A 50 -7.09 -1.24 -14.74
N ALA A 51 -6.30 -1.15 -13.69
CA ALA A 51 -4.87 -0.91 -13.79
C ALA A 51 -4.15 -2.07 -14.52
N ASN A 52 -4.48 -3.32 -14.19
CA ASN A 52 -3.93 -4.50 -14.84
C ASN A 52 -4.32 -4.57 -16.33
N ALA A 53 -5.57 -4.25 -16.68
CA ALA A 53 -6.01 -4.14 -18.07
C ALA A 53 -5.21 -3.09 -18.86
N ALA A 54 -4.86 -1.99 -18.20
CA ALA A 54 -4.02 -0.92 -18.76
C ALA A 54 -2.50 -1.20 -18.63
N LYS A 55 -2.08 -2.35 -18.09
CA LYS A 55 -0.69 -2.71 -17.80
C LYS A 55 0.03 -1.70 -16.90
N LYS A 56 -0.69 -1.11 -15.94
CA LYS A 56 -0.17 -0.11 -15.00
C LYS A 56 0.07 -0.72 -13.63
N ILE A 57 1.14 -0.27 -12.99
CA ILE A 57 1.55 -0.70 -11.64
C ILE A 57 0.62 -0.07 -10.59
N VAL A 58 0.16 -0.87 -9.63
CA VAL A 58 -0.54 -0.36 -8.44
C VAL A 58 0.35 -0.58 -7.22
N ILE A 59 0.75 0.52 -6.60
CA ILE A 59 1.55 0.55 -5.38
C ILE A 59 0.62 0.89 -4.23
N ALA A 60 0.63 0.09 -3.17
CA ALA A 60 -0.16 0.32 -1.96
C ALA A 60 0.75 0.58 -0.75
N THR A 61 0.13 1.02 0.35
CA THR A 61 0.83 1.33 1.60
C THR A 61 0.82 0.19 2.62
N ASP A 62 0.06 -0.88 2.36
CA ASP A 62 -0.14 -2.00 3.30
C ASP A 62 -0.26 -3.37 2.58
N GLU A 63 0.02 -4.45 3.33
CA GLU A 63 -0.04 -5.83 2.83
C GLU A 63 -1.47 -6.29 2.51
N GLY A 64 -2.49 -5.76 3.19
CA GLY A 64 -3.89 -6.10 2.93
C GLY A 64 -4.31 -5.68 1.52
N SER A 65 -3.91 -4.50 1.09
CA SER A 65 -4.13 -4.00 -0.27
C SER A 65 -3.39 -4.85 -1.32
N VAL A 66 -2.20 -5.36 -1.01
CA VAL A 66 -1.47 -6.28 -1.89
C VAL A 66 -2.19 -7.64 -1.95
N ALA A 67 -2.73 -8.13 -0.84
CA ALA A 67 -3.54 -9.37 -0.82
C ALA A 67 -4.83 -9.25 -1.65
N THR A 68 -5.35 -8.04 -1.84
CA THR A 68 -6.52 -7.76 -2.70
C THR A 68 -6.15 -7.41 -4.15
N GLY A 69 -4.86 -7.45 -4.50
CA GLY A 69 -4.38 -7.37 -5.87
C GLY A 69 -3.49 -6.19 -6.23
N ALA A 70 -3.21 -5.23 -5.33
CA ALA A 70 -2.16 -4.25 -5.61
C ALA A 70 -0.84 -4.97 -5.89
N LEU A 71 -0.01 -4.43 -6.79
CA LEU A 71 1.20 -5.13 -7.22
C LEU A 71 2.19 -5.31 -6.08
N TYR A 72 2.50 -4.23 -5.35
CA TYR A 72 3.42 -4.34 -4.24
C TYR A 72 3.22 -3.25 -3.19
N THR A 73 3.80 -3.51 -2.03
CA THR A 73 4.03 -2.52 -0.98
C THR A 73 5.43 -2.66 -0.40
N LYS A 74 5.97 -1.55 0.09
CA LYS A 74 7.02 -1.51 1.09
C LYS A 74 6.45 -0.80 2.31
N GLY A 75 5.51 -1.47 2.94
CA GLY A 75 4.71 -0.94 4.03
C GLY A 75 5.15 -1.43 5.40
N ILE A 76 4.35 -1.10 6.39
CA ILE A 76 4.45 -1.60 7.76
C ILE A 76 3.53 -2.80 7.94
N ASP A 77 3.90 -3.66 8.89
CA ASP A 77 3.03 -4.73 9.35
C ASP A 77 2.12 -4.18 10.46
N PHE A 78 0.80 -4.23 10.27
CA PHE A 78 -0.18 -3.78 11.25
C PHE A 78 -0.19 -4.60 12.54
N TYR A 79 0.23 -5.87 12.48
CA TYR A 79 0.39 -6.70 13.67
C TYR A 79 1.54 -6.17 14.56
N ASP A 80 2.66 -5.81 13.94
CA ASP A 80 3.78 -5.20 14.68
C ASP A 80 3.42 -3.80 15.20
N LEU A 81 2.64 -3.03 14.44
CA LEU A 81 2.10 -1.76 14.92
C LEU A 81 1.22 -1.96 16.16
N GLY A 82 0.35 -2.96 16.16
CA GLY A 82 -0.49 -3.34 17.30
C GLY A 82 0.33 -3.74 18.52
N LYS A 83 1.42 -4.50 18.34
CA LYS A 83 2.34 -4.86 19.44
C LYS A 83 2.99 -3.62 20.06
N GLU A 84 3.45 -2.68 19.25
CA GLU A 84 4.05 -1.44 19.78
C GLU A 84 3.00 -0.57 20.50
N ALA A 85 1.79 -0.46 19.96
CA ALA A 85 0.69 0.20 20.65
C ALA A 85 0.37 -0.45 22.01
N GLY A 86 0.37 -1.80 22.07
CA GLY A 86 0.21 -2.56 23.31
C GLY A 86 1.30 -2.27 24.33
N LYS A 87 2.57 -2.16 23.91
CA LYS A 87 3.67 -1.78 24.79
C LYS A 87 3.49 -0.37 25.39
N LEU A 88 3.02 0.59 24.61
CA LEU A 88 2.71 1.93 25.10
C LEU A 88 1.53 1.90 26.09
N ALA A 89 0.50 1.11 25.81
CA ALA A 89 -0.63 0.95 26.72
C ALA A 89 -0.21 0.37 28.07
N ILE A 90 0.69 -0.62 28.09
CA ILE A 90 1.25 -1.17 29.34
C ILE A 90 1.97 -0.08 30.15
N GLN A 91 2.76 0.76 29.52
CA GLN A 91 3.46 1.85 30.21
C GLN A 91 2.48 2.85 30.86
N ILE A 92 1.34 3.11 30.24
CA ILE A 92 0.31 3.99 30.79
C ILE A 92 -0.44 3.28 31.93
N LEU A 93 -0.97 2.08 31.63
CA LEU A 93 -1.93 1.41 32.53
C LEU A 93 -1.27 0.72 33.73
N LYS A 94 -0.07 0.14 33.52
CA LYS A 94 0.65 -0.62 34.53
C LYS A 94 1.73 0.21 35.22
N ASP A 95 2.51 0.95 34.44
CA ASP A 95 3.65 1.69 34.96
C ASP A 95 3.28 3.12 35.38
N GLY A 96 2.03 3.55 35.16
CA GLY A 96 1.50 4.84 35.58
C GLY A 96 2.04 6.05 34.82
N LYS A 97 2.72 5.84 33.68
CA LYS A 97 3.25 6.94 32.88
C LYS A 97 2.12 7.76 32.23
N LYS A 98 2.30 9.07 32.17
CA LYS A 98 1.37 9.94 31.43
C LYS A 98 1.63 9.84 29.94
N PRO A 99 0.59 9.91 29.06
CA PRO A 99 0.78 9.93 27.61
C PRO A 99 1.76 11.01 27.12
N SER A 100 1.80 12.16 27.77
CA SER A 100 2.72 13.27 27.48
C SER A 100 4.21 12.95 27.74
N GLU A 101 4.50 11.91 28.53
CA GLU A 101 5.86 11.46 28.86
C GLU A 101 6.36 10.40 27.87
N LEU A 102 5.46 9.89 27.01
CA LEU A 102 5.80 8.85 26.06
C LEU A 102 6.17 9.47 24.71
N LYS A 103 7.22 8.93 24.09
CA LYS A 103 7.56 9.27 22.72
C LYS A 103 6.68 8.45 21.76
N TYR A 104 6.26 9.08 20.67
CA TYR A 104 5.63 8.34 19.58
C TYR A 104 6.62 7.33 18.98
N VAL A 105 6.09 6.21 18.52
CA VAL A 105 6.86 5.14 17.88
C VAL A 105 6.53 5.12 16.41
N THR A 106 7.56 5.13 15.57
CA THR A 106 7.44 4.90 14.13
C THR A 106 8.02 3.54 13.79
N LEU A 107 7.25 2.72 13.10
CA LEU A 107 7.78 1.48 12.54
C LEU A 107 8.57 1.78 11.27
N LYS A 108 9.68 1.05 11.10
CA LYS A 108 10.39 1.05 9.83
C LYS A 108 9.70 0.06 8.88
N PRO A 109 9.49 0.41 7.61
CA PRO A 109 9.02 -0.56 6.62
C PRO A 109 10.00 -1.73 6.56
N THR A 110 9.50 -2.94 6.79
CA THR A 110 10.37 -4.13 6.91
C THR A 110 10.30 -5.04 5.70
N ASN A 111 9.14 -5.15 5.07
CA ASN A 111 8.90 -6.13 4.02
C ASN A 111 8.62 -5.47 2.68
N LEU A 112 9.24 -6.00 1.64
CA LEU A 112 8.86 -5.74 0.26
C LEU A 112 7.95 -6.89 -0.17
N VAL A 113 6.65 -6.61 -0.23
CA VAL A 113 5.62 -7.63 -0.47
C VAL A 113 5.03 -7.45 -1.87
N PHE A 114 4.98 -8.54 -2.64
CA PHE A 114 4.43 -8.55 -4.00
C PHE A 114 3.25 -9.51 -4.12
N ASN A 115 2.28 -9.12 -4.94
CA ASN A 115 1.22 -10.00 -5.41
C ASN A 115 1.70 -10.70 -6.70
N LYS A 116 1.78 -12.03 -6.64
CA LYS A 116 2.28 -12.83 -7.75
C LYS A 116 1.37 -12.76 -8.98
N LYS A 117 0.05 -12.86 -8.78
CA LYS A 117 -0.91 -12.80 -9.89
C LYS A 117 -0.88 -11.44 -10.62
N SER A 118 -0.78 -10.36 -9.86
CA SER A 118 -0.71 -9.02 -10.46
C SER A 118 0.60 -8.80 -11.21
N LEU A 119 1.72 -9.35 -10.70
CA LEU A 119 2.99 -9.31 -11.40
C LEU A 119 2.92 -10.01 -12.76
N GLU A 120 2.32 -11.21 -12.80
CA GLU A 120 2.11 -11.98 -14.01
C GLU A 120 1.15 -11.27 -14.99
N ALA A 121 0.05 -10.69 -14.47
CA ALA A 121 -0.97 -10.00 -15.27
C ALA A 121 -0.43 -8.82 -16.06
N ILE A 122 0.51 -8.06 -15.46
CA ILE A 122 1.12 -6.91 -16.16
C ILE A 122 2.40 -7.27 -16.93
N GLY A 123 2.89 -8.52 -16.79
CA GLY A 123 4.05 -9.03 -17.51
C GLY A 123 5.40 -8.48 -17.01
N LEU A 124 5.50 -8.14 -15.74
CA LEU A 124 6.73 -7.67 -15.12
C LEU A 124 7.49 -8.80 -14.43
N THR A 125 8.79 -8.62 -14.33
CA THR A 125 9.68 -9.48 -13.54
C THR A 125 10.38 -8.66 -12.47
N ILE A 126 10.60 -9.27 -11.31
CA ILE A 126 11.32 -8.61 -10.21
C ILE A 126 12.82 -8.62 -10.55
N PRO A 127 13.49 -7.46 -10.44
CA PRO A 127 14.94 -7.40 -10.60
C PRO A 127 15.66 -8.35 -9.63
N GLU A 128 16.73 -8.98 -10.07
CA GLU A 128 17.49 -9.97 -9.28
C GLU A 128 17.94 -9.39 -7.92
N SER A 129 18.36 -8.12 -7.92
CA SER A 129 18.78 -7.40 -6.71
C SER A 129 17.73 -7.28 -5.62
N LEU A 130 16.44 -7.43 -5.96
CA LEU A 130 15.33 -7.33 -5.02
C LEU A 130 14.80 -8.70 -4.57
N LYS A 131 15.05 -9.76 -5.33
CA LYS A 131 14.46 -11.09 -5.08
C LYS A 131 14.68 -11.62 -3.66
N ALA A 132 15.85 -11.39 -3.08
CA ALA A 132 16.17 -11.84 -1.72
C ALA A 132 15.37 -11.11 -0.62
N GLN A 133 14.76 -9.96 -0.94
CA GLN A 133 14.02 -9.13 0.01
C GLN A 133 12.50 -9.26 -0.17
N VAL A 134 12.07 -9.98 -1.20
CA VAL A 134 10.65 -10.05 -1.58
C VAL A 134 9.95 -11.19 -0.86
N LYS A 135 8.83 -10.86 -0.25
CA LYS A 135 7.81 -11.80 0.19
C LYS A 135 6.68 -11.81 -0.85
N PHE A 136 6.32 -12.97 -1.35
CA PHE A 136 5.16 -13.12 -2.21
C PHE A 136 3.92 -13.45 -1.39
N ILE A 137 2.80 -12.86 -1.79
CA ILE A 137 1.48 -13.27 -1.34
C ILE A 137 0.61 -13.58 -2.56
N ASP A 138 -0.24 -14.58 -2.41
CA ASP A 138 -1.27 -14.87 -3.39
C ASP A 138 -2.52 -14.06 -3.07
N GLN A 139 -3.28 -13.71 -4.11
CA GLN A 139 -4.58 -13.06 -3.95
C GLN A 139 -5.54 -14.04 -3.26
N LYS A 140 -6.17 -13.57 -2.20
CA LYS A 140 -7.25 -14.30 -1.53
C LYS A 140 -8.52 -14.30 -2.35
#